data_d32d5cf884959b9ea40d34d77295b0e3
#
_entry.id   d32d5cf884959b9ea40d34d77295b0e3
#
_cell.length_a   1.000
_cell.length_b   1.000
_cell.length_c   1.000
_cell.angle_alpha   90.00
_cell.angle_beta   90.00
_cell.angle_gamma   90.00
#
_symmetry.space_group_name_H-M   'P 1'
#
loop_
_entity.id
_entity.type
_entity.pdbx_description
1 polymer ?
#
loop_
_entity_poly.entity_id
_entity_poly.type
_entity_poly.pdbx_seq_one_letter_code
_entity_poly.pdbx_strand_id
1 'polypeptide(L)'
;ELWEETGLELAEPYKWEGAPITGWEVFHQQGTCPKASELTFFFRAITPVGRPRRFDARFFLCDSEAIESDLDDFSHASSELSHLQWIEIEKSQNLDLPIITRIVLKEVSRFIAEGENTYGVPFYNEGSSSSNFSHLTLNS
;
A
#
# COMPACT_ATOMS: atom_id res chain seq x y z
N GLU A 1 -3.67 1.29 8.77
CA GLU A 1 -4.40 0.65 7.65
C GLU A 1 -4.06 -0.86 7.54
N LEU A 2 -2.78 -1.28 7.21
CA LEU A 2 -2.45 -2.70 7.02
C LEU A 2 -2.91 -3.56 8.21
N TRP A 3 -2.53 -3.20 9.43
CA TRP A 3 -2.90 -3.93 10.62
C TRP A 3 -4.42 -3.87 10.89
N GLU A 4 -5.05 -2.70 10.74
CA GLU A 4 -6.49 -2.53 10.97
C GLU A 4 -7.33 -3.35 9.99
N GLU A 5 -6.95 -3.37 8.73
CA GLU A 5 -7.71 -4.04 7.67
C GLU A 5 -7.43 -5.54 7.58
N THR A 6 -6.20 -5.98 7.90
CA THR A 6 -5.78 -7.36 7.64
C THR A 6 -5.33 -8.12 8.90
N GLY A 7 -4.98 -7.43 9.98
CA GLY A 7 -4.32 -8.04 11.13
C GLY A 7 -2.82 -8.30 10.95
N LEU A 8 -2.26 -8.00 9.78
CA LEU A 8 -0.86 -8.23 9.49
C LEU A 8 0.01 -7.08 10.03
N GLU A 9 1.13 -7.42 10.65
CA GLU A 9 2.02 -6.47 11.29
C GLU A 9 3.31 -6.26 10.48
N LEU A 10 3.47 -5.04 9.95
CA LEU A 10 4.75 -4.55 9.46
C LEU A 10 5.38 -3.68 10.54
N ALA A 11 6.09 -4.30 11.47
CA ALA A 11 6.56 -3.68 12.69
C ALA A 11 7.98 -4.14 13.06
N GLU A 12 8.64 -3.40 13.93
CA GLU A 12 9.92 -3.75 14.52
C GLU A 12 9.93 -3.40 16.02
N PRO A 13 10.72 -4.10 16.85
CA PRO A 13 10.83 -3.80 18.27
C PRO A 13 11.24 -2.34 18.51
N TYR A 14 10.52 -1.64 19.38
CA TYR A 14 10.79 -0.24 19.70
C TYR A 14 10.50 0.09 21.15
N LYS A 15 11.42 0.83 21.79
CA LYS A 15 11.23 1.32 23.15
C LYS A 15 10.65 2.74 23.12
N TRP A 16 9.37 2.84 23.42
CA TRP A 16 8.69 4.11 23.50
C TRP A 16 9.14 4.92 24.71
N GLU A 17 9.34 6.22 24.53
CA GLU A 17 9.54 7.18 25.59
C GLU A 17 8.29 8.06 25.71
N GLY A 18 7.52 7.90 26.79
CA GLY A 18 6.31 8.68 27.06
C GLY A 18 5.03 8.05 26.49
N ALA A 19 4.01 8.87 26.27
CA ALA A 19 2.71 8.44 25.78
C ALA A 19 2.74 8.08 24.28
N PRO A 20 1.85 7.19 23.82
CA PRO A 20 1.78 6.84 22.41
C PRO A 20 1.35 8.04 21.56
N ILE A 21 1.81 8.05 20.30
CA ILE A 21 1.29 8.94 19.27
C ILE A 21 -0.14 8.50 18.94
N THR A 22 -1.06 9.45 18.80
CA THR A 22 -2.45 9.14 18.43
C THR A 22 -2.52 8.32 17.14
N GLY A 23 -3.23 7.19 17.21
CA GLY A 23 -3.35 6.20 16.15
C GLY A 23 -2.24 5.12 16.16
N TRP A 24 -1.29 5.19 17.11
CA TRP A 24 -0.19 4.22 17.26
C TRP A 24 -0.24 3.47 18.58
N GLU A 25 -1.37 3.51 19.26
CA GLU A 25 -1.55 2.92 20.59
C GLU A 25 -1.26 1.43 20.63
N VAL A 26 -1.61 0.71 19.55
CA VAL A 26 -1.37 -0.74 19.43
C VAL A 26 0.14 -1.03 19.41
N PHE A 27 0.90 -0.33 18.57
CA PHE A 27 2.35 -0.48 18.51
C PHE A 27 3.03 -0.16 19.86
N HIS A 28 2.55 0.90 20.53
CA HIS A 28 3.04 1.26 21.85
C HIS A 28 2.80 0.14 22.89
N GLN A 29 1.61 -0.47 22.90
CA GLN A 29 1.26 -1.56 23.80
C GLN A 29 2.09 -2.82 23.55
N GLN A 30 2.42 -3.09 22.30
CA GLN A 30 3.22 -4.24 21.88
C GLN A 30 4.73 -4.00 22.04
N GLY A 31 5.16 -2.76 22.28
CA GLY A 31 6.59 -2.41 22.32
C GLY A 31 7.25 -2.44 20.94
N THR A 32 6.48 -2.10 19.90
CA THR A 32 6.92 -2.08 18.50
C THR A 32 6.70 -0.70 17.89
N CYS A 33 7.21 -0.46 16.70
CA CYS A 33 6.85 0.67 15.83
C CYS A 33 6.72 0.20 14.38
N PRO A 34 5.99 0.95 13.52
CA PRO A 34 5.92 0.61 12.10
C PRO A 34 7.28 0.58 11.42
N LYS A 35 7.59 -0.50 10.72
CA LYS A 35 8.85 -0.70 9.99
C LYS A 35 8.78 -0.07 8.60
N ALA A 36 8.76 1.26 8.56
CA ALA A 36 8.58 2.02 7.31
C ALA A 36 9.75 1.88 6.33
N SER A 37 10.93 1.45 6.79
CA SER A 37 12.10 1.17 5.94
C SER A 37 11.87 0.09 4.89
N GLU A 38 10.93 -0.82 5.13
CA GLU A 38 10.58 -1.91 4.22
C GLU A 38 9.54 -1.49 3.15
N LEU A 39 9.06 -0.24 3.21
CA LEU A 39 8.07 0.26 2.26
C LEU A 39 8.73 0.90 1.04
N THR A 40 8.47 0.38 -0.14
CA THR A 40 8.86 0.99 -1.41
C THR A 40 7.70 1.76 -2.00
N PHE A 41 7.83 3.08 -2.15
CA PHE A 41 6.84 3.92 -2.80
C PHE A 41 6.88 3.70 -4.31
N PHE A 42 5.89 3.02 -4.88
CA PHE A 42 5.94 2.57 -6.27
C PHE A 42 4.88 3.16 -7.18
N PHE A 43 3.81 3.77 -6.64
CA PHE A 43 2.74 4.32 -7.46
C PHE A 43 1.94 5.40 -6.70
N ARG A 44 1.42 6.39 -7.42
CA ARG A 44 0.50 7.41 -6.88
C ARG A 44 -0.68 7.60 -7.82
N ALA A 45 -1.87 7.77 -7.25
CA ALA A 45 -3.06 8.10 -8.02
C ALA A 45 -3.88 9.19 -7.34
N ILE A 46 -4.40 10.12 -8.13
CA ILE A 46 -5.34 11.14 -7.65
C ILE A 46 -6.69 10.95 -8.36
N THR A 47 -7.75 10.93 -7.56
CA THR A 47 -9.11 10.88 -8.09
C THR A 47 -9.41 12.10 -8.96
N PRO A 48 -10.06 11.95 -10.14
CA PRO A 48 -10.38 13.03 -11.05
C PRO A 48 -11.16 14.17 -10.40
N VAL A 49 -11.01 15.37 -10.95
CA VAL A 49 -11.84 16.53 -10.61
C VAL A 49 -13.31 16.23 -11.00
N GLY A 50 -14.24 16.64 -10.16
CA GLY A 50 -15.68 16.43 -10.40
C GLY A 50 -16.26 15.18 -9.75
N ARG A 51 -15.46 14.33 -9.11
CA ARG A 51 -15.98 13.23 -8.29
C ARG A 51 -16.38 13.73 -6.89
N PRO A 52 -17.48 13.21 -6.29
CA PRO A 52 -17.96 13.64 -4.97
C PRO A 52 -16.95 13.37 -3.84
N ARG A 53 -16.14 12.33 -3.97
CA ARG A 53 -15.02 12.04 -3.07
C ARG A 53 -13.75 11.91 -3.89
N ARG A 54 -12.68 12.52 -3.40
CA ARG A 54 -11.38 12.50 -4.05
C ARG A 54 -10.33 12.00 -3.07
N PHE A 55 -9.46 11.15 -3.57
CA PHE A 55 -8.34 10.57 -2.83
C PHE A 55 -7.03 10.95 -3.54
N ASP A 56 -6.01 11.18 -2.76
CA ASP A 56 -4.61 11.22 -3.18
C ASP A 56 -3.96 9.97 -2.59
N ALA A 57 -4.04 8.86 -3.33
CA ALA A 57 -3.59 7.57 -2.87
C ALA A 57 -2.12 7.34 -3.23
N ARG A 58 -1.31 7.02 -2.24
CA ARG A 58 0.08 6.57 -2.38
C ARG A 58 0.13 5.08 -2.13
N PHE A 59 0.72 4.35 -3.06
CA PHE A 59 0.82 2.90 -2.99
C PHE A 59 2.26 2.51 -2.68
N PHE A 60 2.38 1.62 -1.71
CA PHE A 60 3.65 1.09 -1.25
C PHE A 60 3.68 -0.42 -1.46
N LEU A 61 4.86 -0.94 -1.75
CA LEU A 61 5.16 -2.38 -1.73
C LEU A 61 6.04 -2.67 -0.54
N CYS A 62 5.85 -3.83 0.05
CA CYS A 62 6.81 -4.44 0.95
C CYS A 62 6.91 -5.94 0.62
N ASP A 63 8.03 -6.53 0.94
CA ASP A 63 8.18 -7.98 0.90
C ASP A 63 7.37 -8.60 2.04
N SER A 64 6.70 -9.72 1.78
CA SER A 64 5.98 -10.47 2.81
C SER A 64 6.89 -11.00 3.92
N GLU A 65 8.18 -11.23 3.62
CA GLU A 65 9.18 -11.61 4.63
C GLU A 65 9.41 -10.52 5.69
N ALA A 66 9.03 -9.27 5.41
CA ALA A 66 9.12 -8.17 6.38
C ALA A 66 7.95 -8.16 7.38
N ILE A 67 6.91 -8.95 7.15
CA ILE A 67 5.74 -9.08 8.03
C ILE A 67 6.09 -10.02 9.18
N GLU A 68 5.94 -9.53 10.42
CA GLU A 68 6.30 -10.29 11.64
C GLU A 68 5.19 -11.28 12.07
N SER A 69 3.94 -11.03 11.69
CA SER A 69 2.80 -11.89 12.03
C SER A 69 2.66 -13.07 11.06
N ASP A 70 1.86 -14.07 11.45
CA ASP A 70 1.49 -15.18 10.56
C ASP A 70 0.71 -14.62 9.36
N LEU A 71 1.22 -14.86 8.16
CA LEU A 71 0.65 -14.36 6.91
C LEU A 71 -0.74 -14.92 6.60
N ASP A 72 -1.10 -16.05 7.18
CA ASP A 72 -2.39 -16.71 6.98
C ASP A 72 -3.39 -16.43 8.12
N ASP A 73 -2.96 -15.70 9.17
CA ASP A 73 -3.82 -15.33 10.30
C ASP A 73 -4.42 -13.93 10.13
N PHE A 74 -5.65 -13.88 9.65
CA PHE A 74 -6.46 -12.67 9.54
C PHE A 74 -7.45 -12.49 10.70
N SER A 75 -7.29 -13.21 11.81
CA SER A 75 -8.23 -13.19 12.94
C SER A 75 -8.33 -11.81 13.62
N HIS A 76 -7.31 -10.98 13.49
CA HIS A 76 -7.25 -9.62 14.01
C HIS A 76 -7.74 -8.54 13.03
N ALA A 77 -8.11 -8.93 11.81
CA ALA A 77 -8.66 -8.01 10.82
C ALA A 77 -9.97 -7.37 11.30
N SER A 78 -10.14 -6.08 10.98
CA SER A 78 -11.41 -5.39 11.24
C SER A 78 -12.55 -5.99 10.40
N SER A 79 -13.79 -5.69 10.77
CA SER A 79 -14.97 -6.13 10.01
C SER A 79 -15.18 -5.36 8.69
N GLU A 80 -14.31 -4.42 8.35
CA GLU A 80 -14.43 -3.61 7.12
C GLU A 80 -14.18 -4.41 5.87
N LEU A 81 -13.23 -5.35 5.92
CA LEU A 81 -12.97 -6.28 4.83
C LEU A 81 -13.47 -7.67 5.19
N SER A 82 -14.07 -8.35 4.22
CA SER A 82 -14.51 -9.73 4.34
C SER A 82 -13.77 -10.61 3.34
N HIS A 83 -13.53 -11.88 3.72
CA HIS A 83 -12.90 -12.86 2.85
C HIS A 83 -11.48 -12.48 2.36
N LEU A 84 -10.62 -12.08 3.32
CA LEU A 84 -9.20 -11.85 3.04
C LEU A 84 -8.54 -13.14 2.56
N GLN A 85 -7.76 -13.04 1.50
CA GLN A 85 -7.02 -14.16 0.93
C GLN A 85 -5.83 -13.67 0.12
N TRP A 86 -4.79 -14.46 0.08
CA TRP A 86 -3.70 -14.25 -0.85
C TRP A 86 -4.12 -14.68 -2.26
N ILE A 87 -3.74 -13.90 -3.26
CA ILE A 87 -3.99 -14.21 -4.66
C ILE A 87 -2.75 -13.95 -5.50
N GLU A 88 -2.46 -14.86 -6.41
CA GLU A 88 -1.41 -14.64 -7.40
C GLU A 88 -1.75 -13.43 -8.27
N ILE A 89 -0.75 -12.59 -8.55
CA ILE A 89 -0.94 -11.33 -9.30
C ILE A 89 -1.55 -11.60 -10.67
N GLU A 90 -1.12 -12.65 -11.37
CA GLU A 90 -1.67 -13.04 -12.66
C GLU A 90 -3.17 -13.39 -12.60
N LYS A 91 -3.59 -14.04 -11.52
CA LYS A 91 -4.99 -14.41 -11.29
C LYS A 91 -5.86 -13.21 -10.92
N SER A 92 -5.26 -12.16 -10.33
CA SER A 92 -5.98 -10.94 -9.95
C SER A 92 -6.62 -10.22 -11.14
N GLN A 93 -6.05 -10.38 -12.35
CA GLN A 93 -6.57 -9.76 -13.58
C GLN A 93 -7.95 -10.29 -13.99
N ASN A 94 -8.35 -11.47 -13.49
CA ASN A 94 -9.66 -12.08 -13.76
C ASN A 94 -10.74 -11.62 -12.77
N LEU A 95 -10.38 -10.83 -11.77
CA LEU A 95 -11.32 -10.29 -10.80
C LEU A 95 -12.01 -9.03 -11.36
N ASP A 96 -13.26 -8.82 -10.92
CA ASP A 96 -13.98 -7.57 -11.20
C ASP A 96 -13.49 -6.46 -10.26
N LEU A 97 -12.40 -5.80 -10.68
CA LEU A 97 -11.73 -4.77 -9.92
C LEU A 97 -11.94 -3.38 -10.53
N PRO A 98 -11.95 -2.33 -9.71
CA PRO A 98 -11.92 -0.95 -10.18
C PRO A 98 -10.75 -0.72 -11.14
N ILE A 99 -10.95 0.17 -12.12
CA ILE A 99 -9.93 0.48 -13.15
C ILE A 99 -8.58 0.83 -12.51
N ILE A 100 -8.59 1.68 -11.48
CA ILE A 100 -7.35 2.10 -10.81
C ILE A 100 -6.62 0.92 -10.15
N THR A 101 -7.35 -0.01 -9.53
CA THR A 101 -6.76 -1.20 -8.92
C THR A 101 -6.09 -2.10 -9.96
N ARG A 102 -6.73 -2.27 -11.13
CA ARG A 102 -6.12 -3.02 -12.26
C ARG A 102 -4.85 -2.35 -12.76
N ILE A 103 -4.83 -1.02 -12.85
CA ILE A 103 -3.65 -0.25 -13.25
C ILE A 103 -2.53 -0.47 -12.24
N VAL A 104 -2.81 -0.33 -10.94
CA VAL A 104 -1.85 -0.55 -9.86
C VAL A 104 -1.27 -1.96 -9.91
N LEU A 105 -2.10 -3.00 -10.02
CA LEU A 105 -1.64 -4.40 -10.09
C LEU A 105 -0.78 -4.67 -11.35
N LYS A 106 -1.08 -4.02 -12.46
CA LYS A 106 -0.23 -4.10 -13.64
C LYS A 106 1.15 -3.46 -13.41
N GLU A 107 1.19 -2.33 -12.72
CA GLU A 107 2.46 -1.70 -12.35
C GLU A 107 3.23 -2.54 -11.31
N VAL A 108 2.54 -3.24 -10.39
CA VAL A 108 3.18 -4.22 -9.49
C VAL A 108 3.85 -5.33 -10.29
N SER A 109 3.13 -5.92 -11.26
CA SER A 109 3.70 -6.97 -12.12
C SER A 109 4.94 -6.48 -12.88
N ARG A 110 4.89 -5.25 -13.40
CA ARG A 110 6.04 -4.62 -14.06
C ARG A 110 7.20 -4.41 -13.09
N PHE A 111 6.92 -3.87 -11.90
CA PHE A 111 7.93 -3.61 -10.88
C PHE A 111 8.65 -4.90 -10.46
N ILE A 112 7.92 -6.00 -10.27
CA ILE A 112 8.50 -7.30 -9.91
C ILE A 112 9.40 -7.83 -11.05
N ALA A 113 9.00 -7.64 -12.31
CA ALA A 113 9.73 -8.15 -13.47
C ALA A 113 10.97 -7.32 -13.84
N GLU A 114 10.90 -6.02 -13.70
CA GLU A 114 11.87 -5.05 -14.24
C GLU A 114 12.61 -4.25 -13.15
N GLY A 115 12.11 -4.26 -11.90
CA GLY A 115 12.60 -3.42 -10.82
C GLY A 115 12.05 -2.00 -10.86
N GLU A 116 12.70 -1.10 -10.12
CA GLU A 116 12.32 0.31 -10.04
C GLU A 116 12.36 1.00 -11.40
N ASN A 117 11.38 1.88 -11.63
CA ASN A 117 11.35 2.67 -12.85
C ASN A 117 12.42 3.77 -12.79
N THR A 118 13.33 3.78 -13.77
CA THR A 118 14.41 4.78 -13.88
C THR A 118 13.90 6.20 -14.13
N TYR A 119 12.66 6.35 -14.58
CA TYR A 119 12.01 7.66 -14.81
C TYR A 119 11.28 8.21 -13.58
N GLY A 120 11.29 7.47 -12.46
CA GLY A 120 10.62 7.83 -11.21
C GLY A 120 9.33 7.08 -10.97
N VAL A 121 8.57 7.50 -9.94
CA VAL A 121 7.34 6.84 -9.52
C VAL A 121 6.19 7.16 -10.48
N PRO A 122 5.52 6.16 -11.08
CA PRO A 122 4.35 6.38 -11.92
C PRO A 122 3.25 7.12 -11.17
N PHE A 123 2.72 8.15 -11.80
CA PHE A 123 1.65 8.98 -11.26
C PHE A 123 0.46 9.00 -12.22
N TYR A 124 -0.68 8.54 -11.74
CA TYR A 124 -1.93 8.52 -12.48
C TYR A 124 -2.84 9.67 -12.00
N ASN A 125 -3.20 10.55 -12.94
CA ASN A 125 -4.12 11.65 -12.71
C ASN A 125 -5.08 11.77 -13.90
N GLU A 126 -6.23 11.14 -13.81
CA GLU A 126 -7.27 11.20 -14.82
C GLU A 126 -7.85 12.63 -14.87
N GLY A 127 -7.68 13.32 -15.99
CA GLY A 127 -8.17 14.70 -16.20
C GLY A 127 -7.09 15.73 -16.48
N SER A 128 -5.83 15.36 -16.53
CA SER A 128 -4.79 16.20 -17.15
C SER A 128 -4.87 16.09 -18.69
N SER A 129 -4.79 17.21 -19.36
CA SER A 129 -5.11 17.37 -20.79
C SER A 129 -4.14 16.69 -21.77
N SER A 130 -3.12 15.97 -21.34
CA SER A 130 -2.09 15.43 -22.23
C SER A 130 -1.75 13.95 -22.05
N SER A 131 -1.85 13.37 -20.90
CA SER A 131 -1.85 11.93 -20.64
C SER A 131 -2.27 11.71 -19.19
N ASN A 132 -2.96 10.60 -18.93
CA ASN A 132 -3.32 10.24 -17.56
C ASN A 132 -2.12 9.74 -16.74
N PHE A 133 -0.96 9.55 -17.37
CA PHE A 133 0.27 9.08 -16.75
C PHE A 133 1.39 10.11 -16.86
N SER A 134 2.09 10.32 -15.76
CA SER A 134 3.37 11.00 -15.66
C SER A 134 4.28 10.25 -14.68
N HIS A 135 5.48 10.76 -14.42
CA HIS A 135 6.39 10.19 -13.43
C HIS A 135 6.80 11.27 -12.45
N LEU A 136 6.80 10.90 -11.17
CA LEU A 136 7.32 11.76 -10.09
C LEU A 136 8.80 11.46 -9.93
N THR A 137 9.65 12.44 -10.17
CA THR A 137 11.06 12.34 -9.82
C THR A 137 11.22 12.69 -8.35
N LEU A 138 11.76 11.76 -7.57
CA LEU A 138 12.20 12.05 -6.23
C LEU A 138 13.51 12.84 -6.36
N ASN A 139 13.44 14.16 -6.20
CA ASN A 139 14.64 14.96 -6.07
C ASN A 139 15.33 14.56 -4.76
N SER A 140 16.51 14.01 -4.89
CA SER A 140 17.44 13.70 -3.80
C SER A 140 17.95 14.99 -3.13
#